data_7bbda993be5ba8d3b2cd1736c83720f3
#
_entry.id   7bbda993be5ba8d3b2cd1736c83720f3
#
_cell.length_a   1.000
_cell.length_b   1.000
_cell.length_c   1.000
_cell.angle_alpha   90.00
_cell.angle_beta   90.00
_cell.angle_gamma   90.00
#
_symmetry.space_group_name_H-M   'P 1'
#
loop_
_entity.id
_entity.type
_entity.pdbx_description
1 polymer ?
#
loop_
_entity_poly.entity_id
_entity_poly.type
_entity_poly.pdbx_seq_one_letter_code
_entity_poly.pdbx_strand_id
1 'polypeptide(L)'
;MRNAFVKGLLERMENDKNVVLLSADLGWNSFDRIRETYPSRFVNMGLAEQAMAGVAAGMAKMGKDVFTYSIIPFLLYRAFEQIRNDICYPDLPVKLIGTGAGFAYGEAGSTHHPFEDLRIAAALPNMIVLSPSDPKEVEVFISKIRDLKHPVFMRLGRNGEPILHDKHKSILMGRALRLSEGEDVLIISTGVVTKVALEVAKSLNLRREVAEVLEMHTFKPFDDQSVVNSAQNKKLVITIEDNNGALEERVAKALVGNGIKTKFMSFSVPDQFTHIAAKQDYLMNSYGISYNNIIARIKSVLQ
;
A
#
# COMPACT_ATOMS: atom_id res chain seq x y z
N MET A 1 2.64 -6.12 9.28
CA MET A 1 1.42 -5.28 9.07
C MET A 1 0.13 -5.97 9.52
N ARG A 2 -0.18 -7.21 9.11
CA ARG A 2 -1.42 -7.89 9.52
C ARG A 2 -1.68 -7.86 11.03
N ASN A 3 -0.68 -8.17 11.86
CA ASN A 3 -0.85 -8.15 13.31
C ASN A 3 -1.13 -6.75 13.87
N ALA A 4 -0.55 -5.71 13.29
CA ALA A 4 -0.83 -4.32 13.64
C ALA A 4 -2.27 -3.94 13.30
N PHE A 5 -2.77 -4.38 12.13
CA PHE A 5 -4.18 -4.24 11.76
C PHE A 5 -5.11 -4.92 12.78
N VAL A 6 -4.86 -6.20 13.11
CA VAL A 6 -5.69 -6.95 14.06
C VAL A 6 -5.73 -6.28 15.44
N LYS A 7 -4.56 -5.83 15.93
CA LYS A 7 -4.45 -5.11 17.21
C LYS A 7 -5.28 -3.83 17.19
N GLY A 8 -5.06 -2.98 16.18
CA GLY A 8 -5.79 -1.71 16.07
C GLY A 8 -7.30 -1.90 15.88
N LEU A 9 -7.72 -2.96 15.14
CA LEU A 9 -9.13 -3.28 15.00
C LEU A 9 -9.76 -3.77 16.32
N LEU A 10 -9.06 -4.59 17.09
CA LEU A 10 -9.52 -5.02 18.43
C LEU A 10 -9.73 -3.81 19.35
N GLU A 11 -8.77 -2.90 19.42
CA GLU A 11 -8.87 -1.66 20.21
C GLU A 11 -10.07 -0.81 19.76
N ARG A 12 -10.36 -0.76 18.46
CA ARG A 12 -11.56 -0.07 17.95
C ARG A 12 -12.84 -0.77 18.34
N MET A 13 -12.92 -2.10 18.21
CA MET A 13 -14.10 -2.88 18.56
C MET A 13 -14.43 -2.82 20.06
N GLU A 14 -13.41 -2.66 20.89
CA GLU A 14 -13.58 -2.43 22.33
C GLU A 14 -14.28 -1.10 22.63
N ASN A 15 -13.90 -0.05 21.89
CA ASN A 15 -14.36 1.32 22.12
C ASN A 15 -15.60 1.72 21.32
N ASP A 16 -15.95 0.97 20.25
CA ASP A 16 -17.10 1.27 19.41
C ASP A 16 -17.87 0.00 19.02
N LYS A 17 -19.12 -0.08 19.46
CA LYS A 17 -20.04 -1.21 19.20
C LYS A 17 -20.53 -1.27 17.75
N ASN A 18 -20.30 -0.24 16.95
CA ASN A 18 -20.69 -0.22 15.54
C ASN A 18 -19.65 -0.84 14.61
N VAL A 19 -18.44 -1.09 15.11
CA VAL A 19 -17.37 -1.70 14.32
C VAL A 19 -17.67 -3.17 14.04
N VAL A 20 -17.62 -3.55 12.76
CA VAL A 20 -17.88 -4.91 12.26
C VAL A 20 -16.75 -5.33 11.32
N LEU A 21 -16.31 -6.58 11.43
CA LEU A 21 -15.36 -7.21 10.52
C LEU A 21 -16.07 -8.28 9.68
N LEU A 22 -15.98 -8.15 8.36
CA LEU A 22 -16.37 -9.15 7.38
C LEU A 22 -15.10 -9.79 6.81
N SER A 23 -14.98 -11.10 6.82
CA SER A 23 -13.83 -11.84 6.26
C SER A 23 -14.30 -12.82 5.19
N ALA A 24 -13.54 -12.91 4.09
CA ALA A 24 -13.80 -13.86 3.02
C ALA A 24 -13.02 -15.17 3.27
N ASP A 25 -13.42 -15.91 4.29
CA ASP A 25 -12.84 -17.20 4.74
C ASP A 25 -11.32 -17.16 4.97
N LEU A 26 -10.83 -16.05 5.50
CA LEU A 26 -9.43 -15.78 5.75
C LEU A 26 -9.18 -15.32 7.20
N GLY A 27 -7.90 -15.32 7.58
CA GLY A 27 -7.49 -14.82 8.89
C GLY A 27 -7.55 -15.86 10.03
N TRP A 28 -7.49 -17.15 9.71
CA TRP A 28 -7.31 -18.23 10.69
C TRP A 28 -6.14 -17.91 11.62
N ASN A 29 -6.32 -18.17 12.91
CA ASN A 29 -5.43 -17.79 14.01
C ASN A 29 -5.26 -16.26 14.21
N SER A 30 -5.48 -15.42 13.20
CA SER A 30 -5.34 -13.97 13.32
C SER A 30 -6.57 -13.29 13.91
N PHE A 31 -7.77 -13.78 13.57
CA PHE A 31 -9.04 -13.19 14.01
C PHE A 31 -9.74 -14.00 15.11
N ASP A 32 -9.11 -15.03 15.66
CA ASP A 32 -9.72 -15.89 16.68
C ASP A 32 -10.17 -15.08 17.89
N ARG A 33 -9.32 -14.19 18.39
CA ARG A 33 -9.67 -13.30 19.50
C ARG A 33 -10.86 -12.38 19.16
N ILE A 34 -10.95 -11.87 17.91
CA ILE A 34 -12.10 -11.05 17.49
C ILE A 34 -13.36 -11.90 17.48
N ARG A 35 -13.30 -13.10 16.90
CA ARG A 35 -14.42 -14.05 16.80
C ARG A 35 -14.94 -14.47 18.17
N GLU A 36 -14.04 -14.72 19.10
CA GLU A 36 -14.38 -15.15 20.47
C GLU A 36 -14.93 -14.00 21.32
N THR A 37 -14.32 -12.81 21.22
CA THR A 37 -14.72 -11.66 22.05
C THR A 37 -15.96 -10.95 21.51
N TYR A 38 -16.10 -10.89 20.17
CA TYR A 38 -17.16 -10.14 19.48
C TYR A 38 -17.89 -10.97 18.42
N PRO A 39 -18.49 -12.14 18.76
CA PRO A 39 -19.06 -13.07 17.77
C PRO A 39 -20.16 -12.45 16.91
N SER A 40 -20.95 -11.51 17.44
CA SER A 40 -21.99 -10.80 16.67
C SER A 40 -21.47 -9.69 15.75
N ARG A 41 -20.17 -9.39 15.81
CA ARG A 41 -19.51 -8.33 15.02
C ARG A 41 -18.39 -8.86 14.13
N PHE A 42 -18.23 -10.17 14.07
CA PHE A 42 -17.37 -10.89 13.13
C PHE A 42 -18.23 -11.79 12.25
N VAL A 43 -18.15 -11.60 10.95
CA VAL A 43 -18.90 -12.41 9.97
C VAL A 43 -17.93 -13.02 8.98
N ASN A 44 -17.88 -14.35 8.94
CA ASN A 44 -17.21 -15.06 7.85
C ASN A 44 -18.18 -15.18 6.67
N MET A 45 -17.88 -14.49 5.58
CA MET A 45 -18.72 -14.45 4.38
C MET A 45 -18.47 -15.64 3.44
N GLY A 46 -17.53 -16.53 3.75
CA GLY A 46 -17.07 -17.56 2.84
C GLY A 46 -16.26 -16.96 1.66
N LEU A 47 -16.02 -17.75 0.64
CA LEU A 47 -15.30 -17.32 -0.59
C LEU A 47 -16.23 -16.51 -1.51
N ALA A 48 -16.80 -15.42 -1.00
CA ALA A 48 -17.86 -14.65 -1.64
C ALA A 48 -17.62 -13.13 -1.52
N GLU A 49 -16.49 -12.65 -2.05
CA GLU A 49 -16.07 -11.25 -1.91
C GLU A 49 -17.03 -10.25 -2.56
N GLN A 50 -17.73 -10.63 -3.65
CA GLN A 50 -18.77 -9.80 -4.25
C GLN A 50 -19.95 -9.60 -3.29
N ALA A 51 -20.45 -10.68 -2.68
CA ALA A 51 -21.48 -10.60 -1.65
C ALA A 51 -20.99 -9.83 -0.42
N MET A 52 -19.73 -10.03 -0.02
CA MET A 52 -19.10 -9.29 1.08
C MET A 52 -19.10 -7.77 0.84
N ALA A 53 -18.78 -7.32 -0.38
CA ALA A 53 -18.80 -5.91 -0.74
C ALA A 53 -20.22 -5.32 -0.67
N GLY A 54 -21.23 -6.02 -1.21
CA GLY A 54 -22.63 -5.59 -1.13
C GLY A 54 -23.16 -5.54 0.31
N VAL A 55 -22.87 -6.56 1.13
CA VAL A 55 -23.21 -6.58 2.56
C VAL A 55 -22.53 -5.46 3.32
N ALA A 56 -21.23 -5.21 3.05
CA ALA A 56 -20.49 -4.10 3.65
C ALA A 56 -21.11 -2.76 3.34
N ALA A 57 -21.52 -2.54 2.08
CA ALA A 57 -22.23 -1.33 1.65
C ALA A 57 -23.55 -1.13 2.41
N GLY A 58 -24.37 -2.19 2.48
CA GLY A 58 -25.63 -2.17 3.23
C GLY A 58 -25.43 -1.86 4.70
N MET A 59 -24.46 -2.49 5.37
CA MET A 59 -24.13 -2.22 6.78
C MET A 59 -23.62 -0.79 6.98
N ALA A 60 -22.76 -0.28 6.10
CA ALA A 60 -22.26 1.09 6.19
C ALA A 60 -23.40 2.10 6.02
N LYS A 61 -24.35 1.86 5.12
CA LYS A 61 -25.56 2.68 4.95
C LYS A 61 -26.44 2.69 6.20
N MET A 62 -26.41 1.61 6.99
CA MET A 62 -27.10 1.51 8.29
C MET A 62 -26.29 2.10 9.46
N GLY A 63 -25.19 2.79 9.19
CA GLY A 63 -24.35 3.46 10.19
C GLY A 63 -23.33 2.57 10.88
N LYS A 64 -23.05 1.38 10.37
CA LYS A 64 -21.96 0.54 10.87
C LYS A 64 -20.61 1.00 10.34
N ASP A 65 -19.57 0.84 11.15
CA ASP A 65 -18.18 1.04 10.78
C ASP A 65 -17.61 -0.30 10.28
N VAL A 66 -17.61 -0.50 8.96
CA VAL A 66 -17.39 -1.80 8.36
C VAL A 66 -15.97 -1.95 7.83
N PHE A 67 -15.30 -3.00 8.27
CA PHE A 67 -14.04 -3.49 7.73
C PHE A 67 -14.28 -4.78 6.96
N THR A 68 -13.74 -4.88 5.75
CA THR A 68 -13.67 -6.13 4.99
C THR A 68 -12.23 -6.61 4.92
N TYR A 69 -12.01 -7.92 4.88
CA TYR A 69 -10.68 -8.50 4.81
C TYR A 69 -10.62 -9.68 3.85
N SER A 70 -9.75 -9.60 2.85
CA SER A 70 -9.41 -10.71 1.95
C SER A 70 -8.01 -10.50 1.33
N ILE A 71 -7.54 -11.47 0.52
CA ILE A 71 -6.37 -11.29 -0.35
C ILE A 71 -6.72 -10.27 -1.43
N ILE A 72 -5.78 -9.38 -1.75
CA ILE A 72 -6.03 -8.22 -2.61
C ILE A 72 -6.71 -8.55 -3.95
N PRO A 73 -6.22 -9.51 -4.77
CA PRO A 73 -6.90 -9.83 -6.03
C PRO A 73 -8.36 -10.27 -5.84
N PHE A 74 -8.64 -11.03 -4.80
CA PHE A 74 -10.00 -11.52 -4.55
C PHE A 74 -10.89 -10.41 -4.00
N LEU A 75 -10.37 -9.59 -3.08
CA LEU A 75 -11.11 -8.45 -2.55
C LEU A 75 -11.42 -7.42 -3.64
N LEU A 76 -10.40 -7.01 -4.39
CA LEU A 76 -10.50 -5.85 -5.27
C LEU A 76 -10.94 -6.22 -6.70
N TYR A 77 -10.33 -7.23 -7.33
CA TYR A 77 -10.60 -7.53 -8.74
C TYR A 77 -11.92 -8.28 -8.91
N ARG A 78 -12.15 -9.31 -8.08
CA ARG A 78 -13.38 -10.10 -8.15
C ARG A 78 -14.62 -9.28 -7.82
N ALA A 79 -14.54 -8.37 -6.83
CA ALA A 79 -15.66 -7.57 -6.38
C ALA A 79 -15.64 -6.12 -6.92
N PHE A 80 -14.90 -5.85 -8.00
CA PHE A 80 -14.67 -4.50 -8.50
C PHE A 80 -15.96 -3.73 -8.81
N GLU A 81 -16.93 -4.38 -9.45
CA GLU A 81 -18.22 -3.77 -9.78
C GLU A 81 -18.98 -3.35 -8.52
N GLN A 82 -19.07 -4.24 -7.52
CA GLN A 82 -19.76 -3.97 -6.26
C GLN A 82 -19.04 -2.86 -5.47
N ILE A 83 -17.73 -2.90 -5.42
CA ILE A 83 -16.94 -1.81 -4.79
C ILE A 83 -17.22 -0.49 -5.50
N ARG A 84 -17.23 -0.47 -6.83
CA ARG A 84 -17.48 0.74 -7.60
C ARG A 84 -18.91 1.27 -7.40
N ASN A 85 -19.90 0.41 -7.54
CA ASN A 85 -21.32 0.82 -7.63
C ASN A 85 -21.99 0.92 -6.25
N ASP A 86 -21.68 -0.02 -5.34
CA ASP A 86 -22.35 -0.09 -4.05
C ASP A 86 -21.62 0.66 -2.93
N ILE A 87 -20.28 0.85 -3.07
CA ILE A 87 -19.45 1.50 -2.05
C ILE A 87 -18.99 2.88 -2.51
N CYS A 88 -18.28 2.98 -3.67
CA CYS A 88 -17.66 4.24 -4.09
C CYS A 88 -18.67 5.23 -4.67
N TYR A 89 -19.65 4.78 -5.47
CA TYR A 89 -20.63 5.67 -6.07
C TYR A 89 -21.50 6.39 -5.02
N PRO A 90 -22.06 5.69 -4.02
CA PRO A 90 -22.77 6.35 -2.90
C PRO A 90 -21.85 6.92 -1.81
N ASP A 91 -20.54 6.86 -1.98
CA ASP A 91 -19.51 7.37 -1.09
C ASP A 91 -19.61 6.85 0.36
N LEU A 92 -19.74 5.52 0.50
CA LEU A 92 -19.89 4.88 1.80
C LEU A 92 -18.54 4.60 2.49
N PRO A 93 -18.39 4.86 3.78
CA PRO A 93 -17.12 4.75 4.51
C PRO A 93 -16.72 3.31 4.86
N VAL A 94 -16.70 2.42 3.88
CA VAL A 94 -16.25 1.03 4.01
C VAL A 94 -14.72 0.95 3.95
N LYS A 95 -14.12 0.17 4.86
CA LYS A 95 -12.67 -0.06 4.91
C LYS A 95 -12.34 -1.40 4.28
N LEU A 96 -11.81 -1.36 3.07
CA LEU A 96 -11.39 -2.52 2.29
C LEU A 96 -9.93 -2.86 2.63
N ILE A 97 -9.71 -3.88 3.45
CA ILE A 97 -8.38 -4.28 3.90
C ILE A 97 -7.91 -5.47 3.07
N GLY A 98 -6.99 -5.20 2.15
CA GLY A 98 -6.39 -6.20 1.29
C GLY A 98 -5.02 -6.65 1.80
N THR A 99 -4.79 -7.96 1.92
CA THR A 99 -3.48 -8.52 2.28
C THR A 99 -2.79 -9.16 1.08
N GLY A 100 -1.47 -9.23 1.12
CA GLY A 100 -0.69 -9.89 0.07
C GLY A 100 -0.18 -8.95 -1.01
N ALA A 101 0.26 -7.76 -0.64
CA ALA A 101 0.85 -6.77 -1.54
C ALA A 101 2.00 -7.35 -2.38
N GLY A 102 2.06 -7.00 -3.65
CA GLY A 102 3.12 -7.38 -4.58
C GLY A 102 3.37 -8.89 -4.62
N PHE A 103 4.57 -9.31 -4.28
CA PHE A 103 4.99 -10.72 -4.23
C PHE A 103 4.84 -11.37 -2.85
N ALA A 104 4.07 -10.80 -1.91
CA ALA A 104 3.97 -11.33 -0.55
C ALA A 104 3.41 -12.78 -0.50
N TYR A 105 2.61 -13.18 -1.47
CA TYR A 105 2.15 -14.55 -1.72
C TYR A 105 2.81 -15.18 -2.97
N GLY A 106 4.10 -14.90 -3.20
CA GLY A 106 4.82 -15.32 -4.39
C GLY A 106 4.73 -16.82 -4.70
N GLU A 107 4.72 -17.65 -3.66
CA GLU A 107 4.59 -19.12 -3.79
C GLU A 107 3.20 -19.58 -4.24
N ALA A 108 2.18 -18.73 -4.13
CA ALA A 108 0.82 -19.04 -4.58
C ALA A 108 0.59 -18.73 -6.08
N GLY A 109 1.56 -18.11 -6.74
CA GLY A 109 1.53 -17.82 -8.16
C GLY A 109 0.71 -16.57 -8.53
N SER A 110 0.59 -16.33 -9.82
CA SER A 110 0.07 -15.09 -10.43
C SER A 110 -1.33 -14.67 -9.96
N THR A 111 -2.20 -15.64 -9.65
CA THR A 111 -3.56 -15.35 -9.14
C THR A 111 -3.56 -14.62 -7.79
N HIS A 112 -2.44 -14.62 -7.09
CA HIS A 112 -2.26 -13.97 -5.78
C HIS A 112 -1.35 -12.74 -5.84
N HIS A 113 -0.86 -12.34 -7.01
CA HIS A 113 0.06 -11.22 -7.20
C HIS A 113 -0.71 -9.98 -7.67
N PRO A 114 -0.99 -9.00 -6.78
CA PRO A 114 -1.77 -7.81 -7.13
C PRO A 114 -0.88 -6.70 -7.68
N PHE A 115 -0.43 -6.80 -8.91
CA PHE A 115 0.41 -5.75 -9.49
C PHE A 115 -0.37 -4.54 -9.98
N GLU A 116 -1.67 -4.69 -10.23
CA GLU A 116 -2.57 -3.67 -10.78
C GLU A 116 -3.39 -2.94 -9.69
N ASP A 117 -3.31 -3.38 -8.44
CA ASP A 117 -4.21 -2.99 -7.35
C ASP A 117 -4.22 -1.49 -7.08
N LEU A 118 -3.05 -0.82 -7.07
CA LEU A 118 -2.97 0.62 -6.85
C LEU A 118 -3.64 1.40 -7.98
N ARG A 119 -3.47 0.99 -9.25
CA ARG A 119 -4.13 1.62 -10.40
C ARG A 119 -5.64 1.43 -10.34
N ILE A 120 -6.10 0.21 -10.11
CA ILE A 120 -7.52 -0.14 -10.07
C ILE A 120 -8.21 0.60 -8.93
N ALA A 121 -7.63 0.58 -7.72
CA ALA A 121 -8.20 1.29 -6.58
C ALA A 121 -8.18 2.82 -6.78
N ALA A 122 -7.10 3.38 -7.31
CA ALA A 122 -6.99 4.82 -7.53
C ALA A 122 -7.89 5.32 -8.67
N ALA A 123 -8.30 4.48 -9.61
CA ALA A 123 -9.23 4.83 -10.66
C ALA A 123 -10.65 5.10 -10.14
N LEU A 124 -11.01 4.54 -8.98
CA LEU A 124 -12.35 4.71 -8.41
C LEU A 124 -12.50 6.10 -7.76
N PRO A 125 -13.52 6.92 -8.16
CA PRO A 125 -13.86 8.15 -7.45
C PRO A 125 -14.14 7.86 -5.96
N ASN A 126 -13.90 8.85 -5.10
CA ASN A 126 -14.11 8.81 -3.64
C ASN A 126 -13.19 7.85 -2.88
N MET A 127 -12.58 6.85 -3.52
CA MET A 127 -11.69 5.89 -2.86
C MET A 127 -10.41 6.58 -2.37
N ILE A 128 -10.10 6.40 -1.08
CA ILE A 128 -8.80 6.70 -0.49
C ILE A 128 -7.95 5.43 -0.60
N VAL A 129 -6.69 5.56 -1.06
CA VAL A 129 -5.80 4.41 -1.27
C VAL A 129 -4.56 4.56 -0.39
N LEU A 130 -4.38 3.61 0.52
CA LEU A 130 -3.27 3.57 1.47
C LEU A 130 -2.38 2.35 1.18
N SER A 131 -1.09 2.59 1.07
CA SER A 131 -0.05 1.58 0.85
C SER A 131 1.05 1.71 1.90
N PRO A 132 0.78 1.35 3.17
CA PRO A 132 1.76 1.44 4.23
C PRO A 132 2.98 0.55 3.97
N SER A 133 4.14 0.98 4.42
CA SER A 133 5.41 0.27 4.30
C SER A 133 5.73 -0.60 5.51
N ASP A 134 5.17 -0.27 6.67
CA ASP A 134 5.49 -0.94 7.92
C ASP A 134 4.30 -1.06 8.88
N PRO A 135 4.44 -1.86 9.97
CA PRO A 135 3.40 -2.00 10.98
C PRO A 135 3.00 -0.70 11.68
N LYS A 136 3.93 0.26 11.81
CA LYS A 136 3.68 1.53 12.50
C LYS A 136 2.72 2.43 11.74
N GLU A 137 2.85 2.48 10.43
CA GLU A 137 1.90 3.20 9.57
C GLU A 137 0.51 2.59 9.65
N VAL A 138 0.43 1.25 9.67
CA VAL A 138 -0.87 0.56 9.82
C VAL A 138 -1.54 0.95 11.15
N GLU A 139 -0.81 0.97 12.28
CA GLU A 139 -1.34 1.41 13.57
C GLU A 139 -1.91 2.84 13.50
N VAL A 140 -1.14 3.76 12.89
CA VAL A 140 -1.56 5.16 12.72
C VAL A 140 -2.79 5.26 11.81
N PHE A 141 -2.81 4.55 10.69
CA PHE A 141 -3.93 4.61 9.76
C PHE A 141 -5.20 4.02 10.36
N ILE A 142 -5.15 2.87 11.02
CA ILE A 142 -6.32 2.29 11.67
C ILE A 142 -6.94 3.25 12.69
N SER A 143 -6.13 4.02 13.41
CA SER A 143 -6.65 5.02 14.33
C SER A 143 -7.35 6.20 13.63
N LYS A 144 -6.87 6.60 12.44
CA LYS A 144 -7.32 7.80 11.71
C LYS A 144 -8.44 7.55 10.69
N ILE A 145 -8.50 6.37 10.07
CA ILE A 145 -9.54 6.06 9.07
C ILE A 145 -10.95 6.00 9.66
N ARG A 146 -11.06 6.03 10.98
CA ARG A 146 -12.34 6.14 11.70
C ARG A 146 -13.16 7.35 11.25
N ASP A 147 -12.51 8.50 11.17
CA ASP A 147 -13.19 9.77 10.99
C ASP A 147 -13.42 10.09 9.49
N LEU A 148 -12.93 9.22 8.61
CA LEU A 148 -13.10 9.37 7.19
C LEU A 148 -14.53 9.01 6.76
N LYS A 149 -15.11 9.89 5.95
CA LYS A 149 -16.46 9.71 5.35
C LYS A 149 -16.42 8.95 4.04
N HIS A 150 -15.25 8.68 3.50
CA HIS A 150 -15.00 8.07 2.20
C HIS A 150 -14.60 6.60 2.32
N PRO A 151 -14.80 5.78 1.28
CA PRO A 151 -14.26 4.43 1.23
C PRO A 151 -12.73 4.44 1.25
N VAL A 152 -12.16 3.47 1.94
CA VAL A 152 -10.70 3.32 2.07
C VAL A 152 -10.29 1.93 1.58
N PHE A 153 -9.34 1.87 0.66
CA PHE A 153 -8.59 0.66 0.37
C PHE A 153 -7.22 0.75 1.05
N MET A 154 -6.89 -0.22 1.90
CA MET A 154 -5.58 -0.33 2.55
C MET A 154 -4.89 -1.60 2.11
N ARG A 155 -3.72 -1.44 1.51
CA ARG A 155 -2.89 -2.49 0.96
C ARG A 155 -1.87 -2.97 1.99
N LEU A 156 -2.00 -4.18 2.48
CA LEU A 156 -1.09 -4.75 3.48
C LEU A 156 -0.15 -5.77 2.84
N GLY A 157 1.08 -5.84 3.31
CA GLY A 157 1.95 -6.98 3.11
C GLY A 157 1.37 -8.25 3.74
N ARG A 158 2.20 -9.23 4.04
CA ARG A 158 1.76 -10.47 4.67
C ARG A 158 1.94 -10.43 6.18
N ASN A 159 3.16 -10.61 6.63
CA ASN A 159 3.59 -10.56 8.03
C ASN A 159 5.12 -10.58 8.10
N GLY A 160 5.69 -10.00 9.19
CA GLY A 160 7.14 -9.98 9.41
C GLY A 160 7.85 -8.79 8.76
N GLU A 161 7.10 -7.81 8.25
CA GLU A 161 7.69 -6.57 7.77
C GLU A 161 8.40 -5.84 8.93
N PRO A 162 9.61 -5.31 8.69
CA PRO A 162 10.34 -4.55 9.71
C PRO A 162 9.65 -3.23 10.00
N ILE A 163 9.93 -2.65 11.17
CA ILE A 163 9.58 -1.27 11.49
C ILE A 163 10.64 -0.38 10.83
N LEU A 164 10.19 0.50 9.94
CA LEU A 164 11.05 1.42 9.18
C LEU A 164 11.03 2.84 9.77
N HIS A 165 9.96 3.19 10.47
CA HIS A 165 9.77 4.55 10.97
C HIS A 165 10.33 4.75 12.35
N ASP A 166 11.07 5.86 12.53
CA ASP A 166 11.46 6.35 13.83
C ASP A 166 10.20 6.79 14.61
N LYS A 167 10.23 6.58 15.93
CA LYS A 167 9.13 6.93 16.86
C LYS A 167 8.73 8.42 16.83
N HIS A 168 9.62 9.29 16.36
CA HIS A 168 9.44 10.74 16.36
C HIS A 168 8.87 11.32 15.07
N LYS A 169 8.74 10.54 13.99
CA LYS A 169 8.16 11.05 12.73
C LYS A 169 6.64 11.05 12.77
N SER A 170 6.05 12.20 12.46
CA SER A 170 4.61 12.33 12.33
C SER A 170 4.14 11.78 10.99
N ILE A 171 3.37 10.69 11.02
CA ILE A 171 2.74 10.10 9.83
C ILE A 171 1.40 10.81 9.59
N LEU A 172 1.31 11.55 8.49
CA LEU A 172 0.12 12.30 8.10
C LEU A 172 -0.46 11.74 6.80
N MET A 173 -1.66 11.20 6.87
CA MET A 173 -2.37 10.71 5.69
C MET A 173 -2.48 11.81 4.62
N GLY A 174 -2.21 11.47 3.36
CA GLY A 174 -2.21 12.42 2.24
C GLY A 174 -0.92 13.23 2.11
N ARG A 175 0.09 13.01 2.96
CA ARG A 175 1.40 13.65 2.88
C ARG A 175 2.49 12.61 2.71
N ALA A 176 3.41 12.86 1.79
CA ALA A 176 4.61 12.04 1.65
C ALA A 176 5.50 12.17 2.90
N LEU A 177 6.22 11.11 3.23
CA LEU A 177 7.12 11.10 4.37
C LEU A 177 8.58 11.00 3.90
N ARG A 178 9.39 12.01 4.26
CA ARG A 178 10.82 12.00 3.99
C ARG A 178 11.53 11.11 5.02
N LEU A 179 12.15 10.03 4.52
CA LEU A 179 12.84 9.04 5.35
C LEU A 179 14.34 9.29 5.46
N SER A 180 14.96 9.86 4.41
CA SER A 180 16.36 10.31 4.43
C SER A 180 16.53 11.60 3.64
N GLU A 181 17.53 12.38 3.98
CA GLU A 181 17.95 13.55 3.22
C GLU A 181 18.94 13.16 2.11
N GLY A 182 19.04 13.99 1.06
CA GLY A 182 20.01 13.81 -0.01
C GLY A 182 19.93 14.89 -1.07
N GLU A 183 21.06 15.21 -1.72
CA GLU A 183 21.15 16.33 -2.64
C GLU A 183 20.98 15.95 -4.11
N ASP A 184 21.53 14.79 -4.53
CA ASP A 184 21.69 14.46 -5.94
C ASP A 184 20.58 13.55 -6.48
N VAL A 185 20.12 12.59 -5.69
CA VAL A 185 19.17 11.54 -6.09
C VAL A 185 17.92 11.59 -5.22
N LEU A 186 16.76 11.52 -5.84
CA LEU A 186 15.48 11.33 -5.14
C LEU A 186 14.98 9.91 -5.43
N ILE A 187 14.80 9.12 -4.39
CA ILE A 187 14.17 7.80 -4.47
C ILE A 187 12.76 7.91 -3.90
N ILE A 188 11.76 7.61 -4.71
CA ILE A 188 10.35 7.62 -4.32
C ILE A 188 9.86 6.18 -4.25
N SER A 189 9.25 5.78 -3.14
CA SER A 189 8.76 4.42 -2.96
C SER A 189 7.37 4.38 -2.32
N THR A 190 6.70 3.23 -2.40
CA THR A 190 5.41 2.99 -1.74
C THR A 190 5.34 1.56 -1.23
N GLY A 191 4.69 1.35 -0.08
CA GLY A 191 4.46 0.02 0.48
C GLY A 191 5.73 -0.71 0.90
N VAL A 192 5.68 -2.03 0.89
CA VAL A 192 6.72 -2.92 1.46
C VAL A 192 8.12 -2.75 0.85
N VAL A 193 8.21 -2.26 -0.38
CA VAL A 193 9.51 -2.06 -1.06
C VAL A 193 10.26 -0.81 -0.59
N THR A 194 9.66 0.02 0.25
CA THR A 194 10.33 1.16 0.91
C THR A 194 11.57 0.72 1.70
N LYS A 195 11.56 -0.50 2.24
CA LYS A 195 12.76 -1.11 2.82
C LYS A 195 13.93 -1.14 1.84
N VAL A 196 13.69 -1.56 0.59
CA VAL A 196 14.72 -1.62 -0.45
C VAL A 196 15.20 -0.21 -0.80
N ALA A 197 14.30 0.77 -0.88
CA ALA A 197 14.65 2.18 -1.13
C ALA A 197 15.60 2.72 -0.06
N LEU A 198 15.34 2.42 1.21
CA LEU A 198 16.22 2.80 2.33
C LEU A 198 17.60 2.11 2.29
N GLU A 199 17.65 0.83 1.94
CA GLU A 199 18.91 0.09 1.78
C GLU A 199 19.76 0.68 0.64
N VAL A 200 19.12 1.03 -0.49
CA VAL A 200 19.75 1.71 -1.63
C VAL A 200 20.29 3.07 -1.22
N ALA A 201 19.47 3.90 -0.58
CA ALA A 201 19.88 5.24 -0.13
C ALA A 201 21.03 5.16 0.87
N LYS A 202 20.96 4.26 1.84
CA LYS A 202 22.06 4.02 2.81
C LYS A 202 23.39 3.72 2.11
N SER A 203 23.36 2.91 1.07
CA SER A 203 24.56 2.59 0.29
C SER A 203 25.11 3.79 -0.48
N LEU A 204 24.24 4.62 -1.05
CA LEU A 204 24.64 5.83 -1.77
C LEU A 204 25.19 6.90 -0.80
N ASN A 205 24.67 6.95 0.42
CA ASN A 205 24.98 7.96 1.43
C ASN A 205 26.23 7.64 2.30
N LEU A 206 26.99 6.60 1.98
CA LEU A 206 28.15 6.18 2.80
C LEU A 206 29.23 7.25 2.97
N ARG A 207 29.36 8.20 2.05
CA ARG A 207 30.39 9.24 2.08
C ARG A 207 29.82 10.66 2.18
N ARG A 208 28.62 10.89 1.71
CA ARG A 208 27.88 12.15 1.74
C ARG A 208 26.38 11.89 1.52
N GLU A 209 25.54 12.85 1.84
CA GLU A 209 24.09 12.77 1.65
C GLU A 209 23.73 12.89 0.15
N VAL A 210 23.77 11.77 -0.59
CA VAL A 210 23.51 11.71 -2.02
C VAL A 210 22.04 11.47 -2.31
N ALA A 211 21.40 10.56 -1.57
CA ALA A 211 20.06 10.07 -1.86
C ALA A 211 19.05 10.44 -0.79
N GLU A 212 18.04 11.21 -1.18
CA GLU A 212 16.81 11.44 -0.43
C GLU A 212 15.85 10.27 -0.69
N VAL A 213 15.14 9.82 0.36
CA VAL A 213 14.02 8.86 0.23
C VAL A 213 12.74 9.55 0.62
N LEU A 214 11.79 9.57 -0.33
CA LEU A 214 10.43 10.05 -0.15
C LEU A 214 9.45 8.89 -0.26
N GLU A 215 8.73 8.63 0.82
CA GLU A 215 7.74 7.56 0.87
C GLU A 215 6.34 8.07 0.60
N MET A 216 5.62 7.38 -0.28
CA MET A 216 4.24 7.65 -0.68
C MET A 216 3.30 6.61 -0.04
N HIS A 217 3.16 6.62 1.28
CA HIS A 217 2.26 5.71 2.01
C HIS A 217 0.76 5.96 1.74
N THR A 218 0.42 7.13 1.23
CA THR A 218 -0.91 7.46 0.71
C THR A 218 -0.82 7.62 -0.79
N PHE A 219 -1.40 6.68 -1.53
CA PHE A 219 -1.38 6.70 -2.98
C PHE A 219 -2.50 7.56 -3.57
N LYS A 220 -3.62 7.70 -2.84
CA LYS A 220 -4.70 8.63 -3.18
C LYS A 220 -5.37 9.17 -1.90
N PRO A 221 -5.42 10.51 -1.69
CA PRO A 221 -4.84 11.54 -2.55
C PRO A 221 -3.31 11.44 -2.63
N PHE A 222 -2.76 11.76 -3.79
CA PHE A 222 -1.30 11.74 -4.00
C PHE A 222 -0.69 13.09 -3.65
N ASP A 223 0.44 13.12 -2.96
CA ASP A 223 1.14 14.36 -2.59
C ASP A 223 2.08 14.83 -3.72
N ASP A 224 1.50 15.29 -4.83
CA ASP A 224 2.24 15.80 -5.98
C ASP A 224 3.21 16.94 -5.58
N GLN A 225 2.81 17.77 -4.60
CA GLN A 225 3.62 18.91 -4.17
C GLN A 225 4.93 18.47 -3.50
N SER A 226 4.91 17.46 -2.65
CA SER A 226 6.12 16.92 -2.03
C SER A 226 7.05 16.30 -3.06
N VAL A 227 6.50 15.59 -4.06
CA VAL A 227 7.29 15.05 -5.18
C VAL A 227 7.99 16.18 -5.95
N VAL A 228 7.25 17.23 -6.33
CA VAL A 228 7.78 18.37 -7.08
C VAL A 228 8.86 19.11 -6.29
N ASN A 229 8.59 19.40 -5.01
CA ASN A 229 9.54 20.10 -4.14
C ASN A 229 10.85 19.31 -3.96
N SER A 230 10.74 18.00 -3.70
CA SER A 230 11.90 17.13 -3.53
C SER A 230 12.68 16.91 -4.85
N ALA A 231 12.00 16.91 -5.99
CA ALA A 231 12.64 16.71 -7.29
C ALA A 231 13.39 17.93 -7.82
N GLN A 232 13.17 19.12 -7.26
CA GLN A 232 13.89 20.31 -7.66
C GLN A 232 15.40 20.13 -7.49
N ASN A 233 16.17 20.44 -8.56
CA ASN A 233 17.63 20.35 -8.60
C ASN A 233 18.22 18.94 -8.43
N LYS A 234 17.41 17.88 -8.43
CA LYS A 234 17.91 16.51 -8.42
C LYS A 234 18.46 16.13 -9.81
N LYS A 235 19.60 15.45 -9.81
CA LYS A 235 20.22 14.89 -11.02
C LYS A 235 19.48 13.68 -11.54
N LEU A 236 18.85 12.92 -10.60
CA LEU A 236 18.15 11.68 -10.91
C LEU A 236 16.97 11.51 -9.95
N VAL A 237 15.80 11.20 -10.51
CA VAL A 237 14.62 10.76 -9.77
C VAL A 237 14.36 9.29 -10.08
N ILE A 238 14.10 8.50 -9.05
CA ILE A 238 13.91 7.05 -9.15
C ILE A 238 12.60 6.69 -8.47
N THR A 239 11.80 5.82 -9.09
CA THR A 239 10.67 5.16 -8.42
C THR A 239 10.98 3.70 -8.16
N ILE A 240 10.56 3.19 -7.00
CA ILE A 240 10.68 1.77 -6.62
C ILE A 240 9.31 1.32 -6.11
N GLU A 241 8.71 0.32 -6.78
CA GLU A 241 7.40 -0.23 -6.46
C GLU A 241 7.31 -1.72 -6.77
N ASP A 242 6.43 -2.42 -6.09
CA ASP A 242 6.08 -3.82 -6.37
C ASP A 242 4.76 -3.97 -7.16
N ASN A 243 4.44 -2.93 -7.93
CA ASN A 243 3.34 -2.83 -8.86
C ASN A 243 3.86 -2.69 -10.30
N ASN A 244 2.96 -2.67 -11.26
CA ASN A 244 3.26 -2.53 -12.68
C ASN A 244 3.33 -1.05 -13.15
N GLY A 245 4.05 -0.18 -12.42
CA GLY A 245 4.31 1.20 -12.81
C GLY A 245 3.24 2.21 -12.34
N ALA A 246 2.44 1.89 -11.35
CA ALA A 246 1.41 2.80 -10.82
C ALA A 246 2.03 4.06 -10.19
N LEU A 247 3.10 3.91 -9.39
CA LEU A 247 3.85 5.01 -8.79
C LEU A 247 4.64 5.78 -9.85
N GLU A 248 5.28 5.05 -10.77
CA GLU A 248 6.02 5.62 -11.90
C GLU A 248 5.18 6.63 -12.67
N GLU A 249 3.96 6.26 -13.08
CA GLU A 249 3.06 7.13 -13.83
C GLU A 249 2.66 8.38 -13.05
N ARG A 250 2.37 8.23 -11.75
CA ARG A 250 2.00 9.37 -10.88
C ARG A 250 3.15 10.34 -10.73
N VAL A 251 4.35 9.84 -10.48
CA VAL A 251 5.56 10.66 -10.33
C VAL A 251 5.91 11.32 -11.66
N ALA A 252 5.94 10.58 -12.77
CA ALA A 252 6.21 11.15 -14.09
C ALA A 252 5.22 12.27 -14.45
N LYS A 253 3.93 12.07 -14.19
CA LYS A 253 2.90 13.09 -14.38
C LYS A 253 3.17 14.34 -13.53
N ALA A 254 3.54 14.18 -12.26
CA ALA A 254 3.86 15.31 -11.38
C ALA A 254 5.08 16.09 -11.87
N LEU A 255 6.15 15.40 -12.31
CA LEU A 255 7.38 16.02 -12.83
C LEU A 255 7.11 16.79 -14.12
N VAL A 256 6.47 16.14 -15.10
CA VAL A 256 6.19 16.75 -16.43
C VAL A 256 5.22 17.92 -16.28
N GLY A 257 4.15 17.74 -15.51
CA GLY A 257 3.12 18.77 -15.27
C GLY A 257 3.65 20.05 -14.61
N ASN A 258 4.79 19.95 -13.91
CA ASN A 258 5.45 21.09 -13.25
C ASN A 258 6.78 21.50 -13.90
N GLY A 259 7.09 20.98 -15.08
CA GLY A 259 8.28 21.37 -15.85
C GLY A 259 9.61 20.95 -15.21
N ILE A 260 9.62 19.95 -14.33
CA ILE A 260 10.84 19.45 -13.71
C ILE A 260 11.67 18.69 -14.73
N LYS A 261 12.90 19.16 -14.97
CA LYS A 261 13.86 18.54 -15.89
C LYS A 261 14.89 17.76 -15.08
N THR A 262 14.80 16.44 -15.09
CA THR A 262 15.72 15.53 -14.40
C THR A 262 15.82 14.21 -15.15
N LYS A 263 16.88 13.45 -14.94
CA LYS A 263 16.89 12.04 -15.37
C LYS A 263 15.84 11.28 -14.55
N PHE A 264 15.07 10.42 -15.19
CA PHE A 264 14.05 9.60 -14.54
C PHE A 264 14.29 8.12 -14.79
N MET A 265 14.14 7.30 -13.76
CA MET A 265 14.32 5.86 -13.82
C MET A 265 13.26 5.18 -12.94
N SER A 266 12.69 4.07 -13.40
CA SER A 266 11.74 3.28 -12.61
C SER A 266 12.22 1.84 -12.41
N PHE A 267 11.83 1.28 -11.27
CA PHE A 267 11.94 -0.12 -10.91
C PHE A 267 10.56 -0.59 -10.49
N SER A 268 9.90 -1.28 -11.40
CA SER A 268 8.52 -1.77 -11.25
C SER A 268 8.42 -3.17 -11.85
N VAL A 269 7.33 -3.86 -11.55
CA VAL A 269 6.99 -5.11 -12.23
C VAL A 269 6.62 -4.79 -13.68
N PRO A 270 7.21 -5.45 -14.68
CA PRO A 270 6.86 -5.21 -16.07
C PRO A 270 5.40 -5.63 -16.35
N ASP A 271 4.83 -5.13 -17.46
CA ASP A 271 3.49 -5.44 -17.90
C ASP A 271 3.40 -6.89 -18.44
N GLN A 272 3.46 -7.83 -17.50
CA GLN A 272 3.38 -9.28 -17.79
C GLN A 272 2.95 -10.07 -16.55
N PHE A 273 2.27 -11.18 -16.77
CA PHE A 273 1.99 -12.13 -15.68
C PHE A 273 3.25 -12.90 -15.27
N THR A 274 3.36 -13.17 -13.98
CA THR A 274 4.41 -14.04 -13.44
C THR A 274 4.06 -15.50 -13.67
N HIS A 275 4.92 -16.24 -14.37
CA HIS A 275 4.75 -17.69 -14.61
C HIS A 275 5.56 -18.55 -13.63
N ILE A 276 6.14 -17.92 -12.60
CA ILE A 276 6.98 -18.59 -11.60
C ILE A 276 6.32 -18.42 -10.23
N ALA A 277 6.14 -19.54 -9.52
CA ALA A 277 5.78 -19.54 -8.11
C ALA A 277 7.05 -19.69 -7.27
N ALA A 278 7.41 -18.67 -6.51
CA ALA A 278 8.64 -18.64 -5.71
C ALA A 278 8.51 -17.67 -4.53
N LYS A 279 9.52 -17.69 -3.65
CA LYS A 279 9.58 -16.72 -2.54
C LYS A 279 9.67 -15.27 -3.04
N GLN A 280 9.14 -14.35 -2.28
CA GLN A 280 9.10 -12.92 -2.59
C GLN A 280 10.46 -12.37 -3.03
N ASP A 281 11.53 -12.62 -2.26
CA ASP A 281 12.87 -12.08 -2.56
C ASP A 281 13.42 -12.59 -3.89
N TYR A 282 13.15 -13.86 -4.23
CA TYR A 282 13.53 -14.42 -5.52
C TYR A 282 12.81 -13.71 -6.67
N LEU A 283 11.50 -13.52 -6.56
CA LEU A 283 10.70 -12.86 -7.57
C LEU A 283 11.12 -11.39 -7.72
N MET A 284 11.26 -10.65 -6.63
CA MET A 284 11.74 -9.27 -6.66
C MET A 284 13.10 -9.15 -7.36
N ASN A 285 14.03 -10.08 -7.07
CA ASN A 285 15.34 -10.11 -7.75
C ASN A 285 15.20 -10.41 -9.24
N SER A 286 14.35 -11.35 -9.62
CA SER A 286 14.11 -11.71 -11.02
C SER A 286 13.52 -10.58 -11.86
N TYR A 287 12.73 -9.70 -11.23
CA TYR A 287 12.15 -8.51 -11.87
C TYR A 287 12.99 -7.23 -11.69
N GLY A 288 14.20 -7.35 -11.15
CA GLY A 288 15.11 -6.21 -11.02
C GLY A 288 14.80 -5.23 -9.88
N ILE A 289 13.87 -5.59 -8.98
CA ILE A 289 13.45 -4.76 -7.83
C ILE A 289 14.26 -5.10 -6.58
N SER A 290 15.43 -5.67 -6.72
CA SER A 290 16.34 -5.97 -5.60
C SER A 290 17.39 -4.87 -5.42
N TYR A 291 17.88 -4.74 -4.19
CA TYR A 291 18.97 -3.82 -3.85
C TYR A 291 20.14 -3.90 -4.86
N ASN A 292 20.63 -5.12 -5.17
CA ASN A 292 21.79 -5.29 -6.04
C ASN A 292 21.54 -4.78 -7.47
N ASN A 293 20.37 -5.09 -8.03
CA ASN A 293 20.00 -4.67 -9.38
C ASN A 293 19.84 -3.15 -9.46
N ILE A 294 19.18 -2.56 -8.47
CA ILE A 294 18.94 -1.11 -8.41
C ILE A 294 20.26 -0.35 -8.29
N ILE A 295 21.15 -0.73 -7.37
CA ILE A 295 22.46 -0.09 -7.18
C ILE A 295 23.32 -0.19 -8.43
N ALA A 296 23.37 -1.36 -9.08
CA ALA A 296 24.15 -1.54 -10.31
C ALA A 296 23.67 -0.59 -11.40
N ARG A 297 22.36 -0.45 -11.58
CA ARG A 297 21.75 0.43 -12.58
C ARG A 297 21.99 1.92 -12.25
N ILE A 298 21.85 2.34 -11.00
CA ILE A 298 22.11 3.73 -10.59
C ILE A 298 23.56 4.11 -10.87
N LYS A 299 24.51 3.25 -10.52
CA LYS A 299 25.95 3.51 -10.78
C LYS A 299 26.25 3.71 -12.27
N SER A 300 25.60 2.96 -13.15
CA SER A 300 25.79 3.10 -14.60
C SER A 300 25.24 4.40 -15.20
N VAL A 301 24.37 5.11 -14.48
CA VAL A 301 23.73 6.37 -14.94
C VAL A 301 24.38 7.61 -14.32
N LEU A 302 25.02 7.46 -13.14
CA LEU A 302 25.71 8.55 -12.44
C LEU A 302 27.20 8.69 -12.84
N GLN A 303 27.74 7.69 -13.55
CA GLN A 303 29.05 7.79 -14.23
C GLN A 303 28.93 8.59 -15.51
#